data_42cac1bb525a743aa53fc7c079aad5f9
#
_entry.id   42cac1bb525a743aa53fc7c079aad5f9
#
_cell.length_a   1.000
_cell.length_b   1.000
_cell.length_c   1.000
_cell.angle_alpha   90.00
_cell.angle_beta   90.00
_cell.angle_gamma   90.00
#
_symmetry.space_group_name_H-M   'P 1'
#
loop_
_entity.id
_entity.type
_entity.pdbx_description
1 polymer ?
#
loop_
_entity_poly.entity_id
_entity_poly.type
_entity_poly.pdbx_seq_one_letter_code
_entity_poly.pdbx_strand_id
1 'polypeptide(L)'
;MLGVVPLAPAIDIADETYVGCPPAALAPVVAEPATWARWWPDLRLSVTRDRGIKGQQWAVRGALTGSMEIWLEPIGPGTVVHWFLRADPPGAARPARSGGLDKERQRRVKAWKAHAFALKDRLEGAERVT
;
A
#
# COMPACT_ATOMS: atom_id res chain seq x y z
N MET A 1 -35.74 -4.65 -10.18
CA MET A 1 -34.44 -4.89 -10.78
C MET A 1 -33.44 -5.31 -9.70
N LEU A 2 -32.73 -6.35 -9.95
CA LEU A 2 -31.69 -6.75 -9.01
C LEU A 2 -30.55 -5.77 -9.06
N GLY A 3 -30.11 -5.33 -7.87
CA GLY A 3 -28.92 -4.52 -7.78
C GLY A 3 -27.70 -5.24 -8.30
N VAL A 4 -26.81 -4.49 -8.93
CA VAL A 4 -25.53 -5.04 -9.35
C VAL A 4 -24.65 -5.18 -8.12
N VAL A 5 -24.26 -6.40 -7.78
CA VAL A 5 -23.27 -6.63 -6.74
C VAL A 5 -21.90 -6.41 -7.37
N PRO A 6 -21.10 -5.44 -6.86
CA PRO A 6 -19.77 -5.24 -7.42
C PRO A 6 -18.94 -6.51 -7.27
N LEU A 7 -18.23 -6.89 -8.33
CA LEU A 7 -17.27 -7.97 -8.24
C LEU A 7 -16.13 -7.55 -7.32
N ALA A 8 -15.65 -8.49 -6.52
CA ALA A 8 -14.45 -8.26 -5.73
C ALA A 8 -13.28 -7.95 -6.66
N PRO A 9 -12.34 -7.08 -6.27
CA PRO A 9 -11.16 -6.83 -7.10
C PRO A 9 -10.35 -8.11 -7.28
N ALA A 10 -9.71 -8.22 -8.43
CA ALA A 10 -8.88 -9.38 -8.75
C ALA A 10 -7.71 -9.51 -7.80
N ILE A 11 -7.15 -8.38 -7.37
CA ILE A 11 -6.09 -8.32 -6.38
C ILE A 11 -6.64 -7.59 -5.16
N ASP A 12 -6.59 -8.25 -4.02
CA ASP A 12 -7.06 -7.70 -2.75
C ASP A 12 -6.03 -8.09 -1.70
N ILE A 13 -5.23 -7.12 -1.27
CA ILE A 13 -4.12 -7.32 -0.35
C ILE A 13 -4.34 -6.48 0.89
N ALA A 14 -4.13 -7.08 2.05
CA ALA A 14 -4.01 -6.39 3.32
C ALA A 14 -2.74 -6.89 4.01
N ASP A 15 -1.87 -5.97 4.41
CA ASP A 15 -0.60 -6.29 5.03
C ASP A 15 -0.35 -5.37 6.21
N GLU A 16 0.39 -5.86 7.20
CA GLU A 16 0.73 -5.11 8.39
C GLU A 16 2.22 -5.26 8.68
N THR A 17 2.87 -4.14 9.04
CA THR A 17 4.28 -4.15 9.44
C THR A 17 4.44 -3.19 10.62
N TYR A 18 4.96 -3.69 11.73
CA TYR A 18 5.29 -2.84 12.86
C TYR A 18 6.60 -2.11 12.60
N VAL A 19 6.59 -0.80 12.86
CA VAL A 19 7.79 0.05 12.78
C VAL A 19 7.93 0.77 14.12
N GLY A 20 9.11 0.69 14.72
CA GLY A 20 9.38 1.22 16.07
C GLY A 20 9.65 2.72 16.08
N CYS A 21 8.79 3.50 15.41
CA CYS A 21 8.83 4.96 15.47
C CYS A 21 7.39 5.50 15.43
N PRO A 22 7.15 6.74 15.89
CA PRO A 22 5.79 7.26 15.93
C PRO A 22 5.25 7.55 14.53
N PRO A 23 3.92 7.61 14.35
CA PRO A 23 3.30 7.91 13.05
C PRO A 23 3.80 9.22 12.42
N ALA A 24 4.13 10.21 13.25
CA ALA A 24 4.65 11.49 12.75
C ALA A 24 5.96 11.36 11.98
N ALA A 25 6.75 10.32 12.26
CA ALA A 25 7.99 10.05 11.52
C ALA A 25 7.71 9.36 10.18
N LEU A 26 6.62 8.62 10.09
CA LEU A 26 6.25 7.86 8.89
C LEU A 26 5.41 8.69 7.91
N ALA A 27 4.54 9.54 8.43
CA ALA A 27 3.57 10.27 7.60
C ALA A 27 4.22 11.10 6.48
N PRO A 28 5.34 11.82 6.72
CA PRO A 28 5.98 12.56 5.63
C PRO A 28 6.50 11.67 4.51
N VAL A 29 6.99 10.48 4.84
CA VAL A 29 7.48 9.52 3.83
C VAL A 29 6.32 9.01 3.00
N VAL A 30 5.22 8.65 3.65
CA VAL A 30 4.01 8.15 2.98
C VAL A 30 3.39 9.20 2.08
N ALA A 31 3.45 10.47 2.47
CA ALA A 31 2.84 11.56 1.72
C ALA A 31 3.69 12.07 0.56
N GLU A 32 4.95 11.63 0.44
CA GLU A 32 5.87 12.14 -0.57
C GLU A 32 5.72 11.39 -1.90
N PRO A 33 5.34 12.07 -2.99
CA PRO A 33 5.19 11.40 -4.29
C PRO A 33 6.45 10.68 -4.79
N ALA A 34 7.63 11.18 -4.45
CA ALA A 34 8.89 10.50 -4.82
C ALA A 34 9.00 9.12 -4.17
N THR A 35 8.43 8.96 -2.97
CA THR A 35 8.35 7.67 -2.30
C THR A 35 7.49 6.69 -3.12
N TRP A 36 6.33 7.15 -3.59
CA TRP A 36 5.43 6.30 -4.39
C TRP A 36 6.10 5.84 -5.68
N ALA A 37 6.84 6.72 -6.33
CA ALA A 37 7.56 6.40 -7.57
C ALA A 37 8.61 5.31 -7.34
N ARG A 38 9.24 5.28 -6.16
CA ARG A 38 10.19 4.23 -5.82
C ARG A 38 9.51 2.92 -5.43
N TRP A 39 8.43 3.00 -4.64
CA TRP A 39 7.77 1.82 -4.12
C TRP A 39 6.90 1.12 -5.17
N TRP A 40 6.24 1.90 -6.02
CA TRP A 40 5.32 1.38 -7.03
C TRP A 40 5.60 2.05 -8.38
N PRO A 41 6.73 1.74 -9.03
CA PRO A 41 7.13 2.46 -10.25
C PRO A 41 6.20 2.24 -11.43
N ASP A 42 5.40 1.18 -11.45
CA ASP A 42 4.46 0.88 -12.52
C ASP A 42 3.03 1.37 -12.20
N LEU A 43 2.84 2.06 -11.08
CA LEU A 43 1.53 2.61 -10.70
C LEU A 43 1.57 4.13 -10.66
N ARG A 44 0.44 4.75 -10.98
CA ARG A 44 0.25 6.19 -10.81
C ARG A 44 -0.81 6.39 -9.72
N LEU A 45 -0.44 7.14 -8.70
CA LEU A 45 -1.30 7.38 -7.54
C LEU A 45 -1.81 8.82 -7.56
N SER A 46 -3.10 8.97 -7.25
CA SER A 46 -3.73 10.27 -7.01
C SER A 46 -4.34 10.24 -5.63
N VAL A 47 -4.02 11.21 -4.79
CA VAL A 47 -4.55 11.28 -3.43
C VAL A 47 -6.06 11.49 -3.50
N THR A 48 -6.81 10.55 -2.92
CA THR A 48 -8.26 10.69 -2.76
C THR A 48 -8.62 11.17 -1.35
N ARG A 49 -7.75 10.88 -0.39
CA ARG A 49 -7.93 11.36 0.98
C ARG A 49 -6.58 11.45 1.68
N ASP A 50 -6.26 12.65 2.14
CA ASP A 50 -5.10 12.88 2.99
C ASP A 50 -5.56 12.86 4.43
N ARG A 51 -5.02 11.94 5.22
CA ARG A 51 -5.38 11.77 6.63
C ARG A 51 -4.26 12.23 7.57
N GLY A 52 -3.27 12.95 7.05
CA GLY A 52 -2.16 13.47 7.85
C GLY A 52 -1.37 12.34 8.51
N ILE A 53 -1.20 12.41 9.82
CA ILE A 53 -0.43 11.39 10.55
C ILE A 53 -1.08 10.00 10.55
N LYS A 54 -2.32 9.90 10.06
CA LYS A 54 -3.01 8.60 9.93
C LYS A 54 -2.75 7.93 8.58
N GLY A 55 -2.08 8.61 7.64
CA GLY A 55 -1.76 8.05 6.34
C GLY A 55 -2.53 8.69 5.19
N GLN A 56 -2.64 7.96 4.08
CA GLN A 56 -3.29 8.47 2.86
C GLN A 56 -4.02 7.35 2.13
N GLN A 57 -5.03 7.75 1.37
CA GLN A 57 -5.75 6.90 0.42
C GLN A 57 -5.53 7.44 -0.99
N TRP A 58 -5.40 6.52 -1.96
CA TRP A 58 -5.11 6.87 -3.35
C TRP A 58 -6.00 6.13 -4.33
N ALA A 59 -6.31 6.78 -5.43
CA ALA A 59 -6.74 6.09 -6.65
C ALA A 59 -5.48 5.59 -7.36
N VAL A 60 -5.57 4.39 -7.92
CA VAL A 60 -4.45 3.70 -8.59
C VAL A 60 -4.76 3.55 -10.05
N ARG A 61 -3.78 3.89 -10.91
CA ARG A 61 -3.84 3.67 -12.34
C ARG A 61 -2.48 3.18 -12.84
N GLY A 62 -2.43 2.71 -14.06
CA GLY A 62 -1.23 2.17 -14.69
C GLY A 62 -1.32 0.68 -14.85
N ALA A 63 -0.35 -0.06 -14.33
CA ALA A 63 -0.36 -1.53 -14.42
C ALA A 63 -1.56 -2.17 -13.72
N LEU A 64 -2.14 -1.47 -12.74
CA LEU A 64 -3.38 -1.86 -12.06
C LEU A 64 -4.28 -0.65 -11.96
N THR A 65 -5.59 -0.87 -11.86
CA THR A 65 -6.58 0.18 -11.64
C THR A 65 -7.41 -0.17 -10.41
N GLY A 66 -7.51 0.77 -9.48
CA GLY A 66 -8.28 0.54 -8.27
C GLY A 66 -7.95 1.55 -7.18
N SER A 67 -7.77 1.07 -5.97
CA SER A 67 -7.50 1.90 -4.79
C SER A 67 -6.39 1.31 -3.95
N MET A 68 -5.74 2.18 -3.20
CA MET A 68 -4.66 1.81 -2.29
C MET A 68 -4.76 2.69 -1.05
N GLU A 69 -4.34 2.16 0.08
CA GLU A 69 -4.29 2.92 1.32
C GLU A 69 -3.08 2.50 2.14
N ILE A 70 -2.45 3.48 2.77
CA ILE A 70 -1.60 3.23 3.93
C ILE A 70 -2.27 3.90 5.12
N TRP A 71 -2.52 3.10 6.16
CA TRP A 71 -3.04 3.56 7.43
C TRP A 71 -1.95 3.36 8.49
N LEU A 72 -1.66 4.43 9.23
CA LEU A 72 -0.63 4.45 10.27
C LEU A 72 -1.34 4.39 11.61
N GLU A 73 -1.28 3.22 12.24
CA GLU A 73 -1.95 2.98 13.53
C GLU A 73 -0.93 3.08 14.65
N PRO A 74 -1.08 4.05 15.58
CA PRO A 74 -0.18 4.14 16.72
C PRO A 74 -0.39 2.96 17.67
N ILE A 75 0.69 2.26 17.99
CA ILE A 75 0.70 1.15 18.94
C ILE A 75 1.88 1.35 19.88
N GLY A 76 1.60 1.73 21.15
CA GLY A 76 2.66 2.04 22.10
C GLY A 76 3.62 3.09 21.54
N PRO A 77 4.95 2.85 21.58
CA PRO A 77 5.92 3.80 21.05
C PRO A 77 6.07 3.74 19.53
N GLY A 78 5.42 2.81 18.87
CA GLY A 78 5.59 2.57 17.44
C GLY A 78 4.30 2.70 16.65
N THR A 79 4.36 2.19 15.45
CA THR A 79 3.26 2.27 14.49
C THR A 79 3.10 0.92 13.78
N VAL A 80 1.87 0.46 13.64
CA VAL A 80 1.57 -0.58 12.66
C VAL A 80 1.22 0.10 11.35
N VAL A 81 2.00 -0.18 10.33
CA VAL A 81 1.79 0.31 8.98
C VAL A 81 0.91 -0.70 8.26
N HIS A 82 -0.33 -0.31 8.01
CA HIS A 82 -1.27 -1.13 7.23
C HIS A 82 -1.20 -0.70 5.78
N TRP A 83 -1.04 -1.66 4.89
CA TRP A 83 -1.08 -1.42 3.45
C TRP A 83 -2.19 -2.23 2.83
N PHE A 84 -3.05 -1.55 2.07
CA PHE A 84 -4.17 -2.16 1.38
C PHE A 84 -4.05 -1.84 -0.11
N LEU A 85 -4.20 -2.87 -0.95
CA LEU A 85 -4.30 -2.70 -2.40
C LEU A 85 -5.49 -3.51 -2.91
N ARG A 86 -6.43 -2.82 -3.55
CA ARG A 86 -7.62 -3.42 -4.14
C ARG A 86 -7.71 -2.94 -5.59
N ALA A 87 -7.33 -3.82 -6.52
CA ALA A 87 -7.15 -3.37 -7.89
C ALA A 87 -7.31 -4.51 -8.89
N ASP A 88 -7.53 -4.12 -10.12
CA ASP A 88 -7.66 -5.05 -11.25
C ASP A 88 -6.58 -4.75 -12.29
N PRO A 89 -6.09 -5.80 -12.99
CA PRO A 89 -5.21 -5.58 -14.14
C PRO A 89 -5.96 -4.86 -15.25
N PRO A 90 -5.25 -4.20 -16.17
CA PRO A 90 -5.90 -3.50 -17.29
C PRO A 90 -6.65 -4.48 -18.17
N GLY A 91 -7.73 -3.97 -18.78
CA GLY A 91 -8.60 -4.75 -19.62
C GLY A 91 -9.84 -5.21 -18.89
N ALA A 92 -10.88 -5.49 -19.66
CA ALA A 92 -12.19 -5.80 -19.12
C ALA A 92 -12.32 -7.25 -18.65
N ALA A 93 -11.50 -8.15 -19.16
CA ALA A 93 -11.65 -9.57 -18.89
C ALA A 93 -10.68 -9.99 -17.80
N ARG A 94 -11.23 -10.53 -16.70
CA ARG A 94 -10.39 -11.20 -15.72
C ARG A 94 -9.88 -12.50 -16.31
N PRO A 95 -8.64 -12.90 -15.99
CA PRO A 95 -8.20 -14.24 -16.33
C PRO A 95 -9.15 -15.27 -15.73
N ALA A 96 -9.50 -16.27 -16.52
CA ALA A 96 -10.35 -17.35 -16.06
C ALA A 96 -9.67 -18.18 -14.96
N ARG A 97 -8.35 -18.07 -14.86
CA ARG A 97 -7.55 -18.80 -13.88
C ARG A 97 -6.82 -17.84 -12.99
N SER A 98 -6.74 -18.20 -11.71
CA SER A 98 -6.11 -17.38 -10.69
C SER A 98 -4.59 -17.44 -10.68
N GLY A 99 -3.95 -18.36 -11.43
CA GLY A 99 -2.50 -18.55 -11.36
C GLY A 99 -1.68 -17.32 -11.64
N GLY A 100 -2.03 -16.56 -12.68
CA GLY A 100 -1.35 -15.31 -13.00
C GLY A 100 -1.62 -14.23 -11.98
N LEU A 101 -2.84 -14.17 -11.43
CA LEU A 101 -3.20 -13.23 -10.39
C LEU A 101 -2.51 -13.56 -9.07
N ASP A 102 -2.39 -14.83 -8.73
CA ASP A 102 -1.69 -15.27 -7.53
C ASP A 102 -0.22 -14.86 -7.58
N LYS A 103 0.44 -15.04 -8.72
CA LYS A 103 1.83 -14.63 -8.91
C LYS A 103 1.98 -13.12 -8.79
N GLU A 104 1.07 -12.37 -9.40
CA GLU A 104 1.08 -10.91 -9.31
C GLU A 104 0.87 -10.45 -7.87
N ARG A 105 -0.09 -11.03 -7.17
CA ARG A 105 -0.34 -10.72 -5.77
C ARG A 105 0.89 -10.99 -4.92
N GLN A 106 1.51 -12.16 -5.07
CA GLN A 106 2.71 -12.53 -4.33
C GLN A 106 3.87 -11.59 -4.62
N ARG A 107 4.05 -11.20 -5.89
CA ARG A 107 5.07 -10.25 -6.29
C ARG A 107 4.87 -8.90 -5.62
N ARG A 108 3.63 -8.42 -5.57
CA ARG A 108 3.28 -7.15 -4.93
C ARG A 108 3.53 -7.19 -3.43
N VAL A 109 3.11 -8.25 -2.75
CA VAL A 109 3.32 -8.41 -1.31
C VAL A 109 4.81 -8.47 -0.99
N LYS A 110 5.57 -9.25 -1.76
CA LYS A 110 7.02 -9.40 -1.56
C LYS A 110 7.75 -8.06 -1.76
N ALA A 111 7.41 -7.33 -2.82
CA ALA A 111 8.00 -6.03 -3.07
C ALA A 111 7.67 -5.04 -1.95
N TRP A 112 6.41 -5.01 -1.52
CA TRP A 112 5.99 -4.14 -0.40
C TRP A 112 6.77 -4.48 0.87
N LYS A 113 6.88 -5.75 1.24
CA LYS A 113 7.61 -6.14 2.45
C LYS A 113 9.07 -5.71 2.41
N ALA A 114 9.71 -5.77 1.25
CA ALA A 114 11.09 -5.29 1.09
C ALA A 114 11.17 -3.79 1.38
N HIS A 115 10.24 -3.00 0.85
CA HIS A 115 10.19 -1.57 1.10
C HIS A 115 9.85 -1.25 2.56
N ALA A 116 8.89 -1.97 3.14
CA ALA A 116 8.47 -1.74 4.52
C ALA A 116 9.61 -2.06 5.50
N PHE A 117 10.34 -3.15 5.28
CA PHE A 117 11.47 -3.50 6.13
C PHE A 117 12.65 -2.54 5.95
N ALA A 118 12.90 -2.06 4.74
CA ALA A 118 13.93 -1.04 4.52
C ALA A 118 13.58 0.27 5.24
N LEU A 119 12.32 0.67 5.19
CA LEU A 119 11.82 1.85 5.91
C LEU A 119 11.95 1.66 7.42
N LYS A 120 11.58 0.49 7.91
CA LYS A 120 11.70 0.12 9.33
C LYS A 120 13.15 0.24 9.78
N ASP A 121 14.07 -0.36 9.07
CA ASP A 121 15.50 -0.32 9.42
C ASP A 121 16.03 1.09 9.44
N ARG A 122 15.67 1.91 8.45
CA ARG A 122 16.14 3.30 8.37
C ARG A 122 15.61 4.15 9.51
N LEU A 123 14.32 4.06 9.82
CA LEU A 123 13.70 4.91 10.83
C LEU A 123 14.01 4.44 12.25
N GLU A 124 14.05 3.15 12.48
CA GLU A 124 14.46 2.61 13.77
C GLU A 124 15.93 2.87 14.04
N GLY A 125 16.76 2.82 13.01
CA GLY A 125 18.17 3.17 13.11
C GLY A 125 18.37 4.64 13.49
N ALA A 126 17.59 5.55 12.88
CA ALA A 126 17.62 6.96 13.22
C ALA A 126 17.19 7.22 14.67
N GLU A 127 16.13 6.54 15.13
CA GLU A 127 15.67 6.67 16.51
C GLU A 127 16.72 6.19 17.50
N ARG A 128 17.46 5.12 17.20
CA ARG A 128 18.52 4.60 18.07
C ARG A 128 19.73 5.54 18.17
N VAL A 129 19.95 6.34 17.14
CA VAL A 129 21.09 7.26 17.10
C VAL A 129 20.82 8.53 17.89
N THR A 130 19.56 8.90 18.00
CA THR A 130 19.17 10.07 18.79
C THR A 130 19.04 9.70 20.26
#